data_ec2837956e6bfd320d7d0942d22560f1
#
_entry.id   ec2837956e6bfd320d7d0942d22560f1
#
_cell.length_a   1.000
_cell.length_b   1.000
_cell.length_c   1.000
_cell.angle_alpha   90.00
_cell.angle_beta   90.00
_cell.angle_gamma   90.00
#
_symmetry.space_group_name_H-M   'P 1'
#
loop_
_entity.id
_entity.type
_entity.pdbx_description
1 polymer ?
#
loop_
_entity_poly.entity_id
_entity_poly.type
_entity_poly.pdbx_seq_one_letter_code
_entity_poly.pdbx_strand_id
1 'polypeptide(L)'
;MTFVLAFVTAVVFIFCLIDARKLPRFFASLMLLSGIVIFNVKESELQTILNSLTLNLPLLTLMILVPLISIPFRIGGYFESILFFLKRLVEAPKKMFLSISTFLFFFGPILNLGSIRVANEMLKDLRLPPILLAKSYLVGFSTVILWSPYFASVALVLYYLKIHVSDYIFLGLTLAVIQLVIGNVLYSIYYNRFERPQRLNFKQTAAVIDEPIREEEKKKHVKTLTVLVAILIVLMISLFSLEHVTKWPMMLLVSLMSIVFPIVFCTVTRNWQSGKEHIKAFFHRVGTSVNNEVVMFTSAGVFANSLSGTQFADTLNLFLTDLALR
;
A
#
# COMPACT_ATOMS: atom_id res chain seq x y z
N MET A 1 -24.77 3.69 -19.30
CA MET A 1 -23.37 3.83 -18.86
C MET A 1 -22.85 2.54 -18.22
N THR A 2 -23.57 1.91 -17.32
CA THR A 2 -23.20 0.66 -16.62
C THR A 2 -22.92 -0.51 -17.57
N PHE A 3 -23.71 -0.67 -18.64
CA PHE A 3 -23.53 -1.73 -19.62
C PHE A 3 -22.17 -1.65 -20.34
N VAL A 4 -21.79 -0.47 -20.80
CA VAL A 4 -20.49 -0.25 -21.48
C VAL A 4 -19.34 -0.54 -20.53
N LEU A 5 -19.44 -0.08 -19.27
CA LEU A 5 -18.42 -0.31 -18.25
C LEU A 5 -18.28 -1.79 -17.92
N ALA A 6 -19.40 -2.51 -17.74
CA ALA A 6 -19.40 -3.95 -17.50
C ALA A 6 -18.82 -4.73 -18.68
N PHE A 7 -19.16 -4.35 -19.92
CA PHE A 7 -18.60 -4.97 -21.12
C PHE A 7 -17.07 -4.79 -21.20
N VAL A 8 -16.59 -3.56 -21.02
CA VAL A 8 -15.14 -3.30 -20.99
C VAL A 8 -14.45 -4.10 -19.88
N THR A 9 -15.05 -4.15 -18.69
CA THR A 9 -14.52 -4.93 -17.56
C THR A 9 -14.44 -6.43 -17.90
N ALA A 10 -15.48 -6.98 -18.53
CA ALA A 10 -15.48 -8.39 -18.94
C ALA A 10 -14.40 -8.68 -19.98
N VAL A 11 -14.21 -7.80 -20.97
CA VAL A 11 -13.17 -7.94 -21.99
C VAL A 11 -11.79 -7.91 -21.34
N VAL A 12 -11.51 -6.91 -20.49
CA VAL A 12 -10.25 -6.80 -19.77
C VAL A 12 -10.02 -8.02 -18.88
N PHE A 13 -11.05 -8.48 -18.18
CA PHE A 13 -10.98 -9.69 -17.35
C PHE A 13 -10.55 -10.91 -18.15
N ILE A 14 -11.10 -11.15 -19.34
CA ILE A 14 -10.75 -12.29 -20.21
C ILE A 14 -9.27 -12.23 -20.61
N PHE A 15 -8.78 -11.06 -21.04
CA PHE A 15 -7.37 -10.88 -21.37
C PHE A 15 -6.45 -11.12 -20.15
N CYS A 16 -6.81 -10.54 -19.00
CA CYS A 16 -6.04 -10.73 -17.77
C CYS A 16 -6.07 -12.19 -17.29
N LEU A 17 -7.18 -12.92 -17.53
CA LEU A 17 -7.30 -14.33 -17.14
C LEU A 17 -6.31 -15.22 -17.91
N ILE A 18 -6.04 -14.91 -19.19
CA ILE A 18 -5.10 -15.63 -20.03
C ILE A 18 -3.66 -15.49 -19.48
N ASP A 19 -3.30 -14.30 -19.01
CA ASP A 19 -1.94 -13.99 -18.53
C ASP A 19 -1.76 -14.14 -17.02
N ALA A 20 -2.84 -14.40 -16.26
CA ALA A 20 -2.78 -14.59 -14.82
C ALA A 20 -2.00 -15.85 -14.43
N ARG A 21 -1.32 -15.78 -13.25
CA ARG A 21 -0.64 -16.94 -12.67
C ARG A 21 -1.62 -18.06 -12.33
N LYS A 22 -1.14 -19.30 -12.30
CA LYS A 22 -1.97 -20.52 -12.11
C LYS A 22 -2.90 -20.44 -10.88
N LEU A 23 -2.39 -20.03 -9.71
CA LEU A 23 -3.19 -19.95 -8.48
C LEU A 23 -4.27 -18.87 -8.54
N PRO A 24 -3.97 -17.58 -8.84
CA PRO A 24 -5.00 -16.56 -9.01
C PRO A 24 -6.02 -16.93 -10.07
N ARG A 25 -5.61 -17.48 -11.21
CA ARG A 25 -6.49 -17.96 -12.28
C ARG A 25 -7.47 -19.02 -11.79
N PHE A 26 -6.98 -20.01 -11.06
CA PHE A 26 -7.83 -21.08 -10.51
C PHE A 26 -8.88 -20.54 -9.55
N PHE A 27 -8.48 -19.73 -8.55
CA PHE A 27 -9.41 -19.16 -7.59
C PHE A 27 -10.38 -18.17 -8.22
N ALA A 28 -9.92 -17.33 -9.15
CA ALA A 28 -10.77 -16.41 -9.88
C ALA A 28 -11.83 -17.14 -10.72
N SER A 29 -11.42 -18.20 -11.43
CA SER A 29 -12.35 -19.02 -12.20
C SER A 29 -13.37 -19.73 -11.31
N LEU A 30 -12.92 -20.26 -10.17
CA LEU A 30 -13.81 -20.90 -9.20
C LEU A 30 -14.85 -19.93 -8.65
N MET A 31 -14.41 -18.75 -8.19
CA MET A 31 -15.33 -17.71 -7.68
C MET A 31 -16.28 -17.21 -8.76
N LEU A 32 -15.81 -16.99 -10.00
CA LEU A 32 -16.66 -16.54 -11.09
C LEU A 32 -17.72 -17.59 -11.43
N LEU A 33 -17.34 -18.84 -11.63
CA LEU A 33 -18.26 -19.94 -11.95
C LEU A 33 -19.28 -20.13 -10.83
N SER A 34 -18.83 -20.18 -9.56
CA SER A 34 -19.73 -20.29 -8.41
C SER A 34 -20.72 -19.12 -8.36
N GLY A 35 -20.24 -17.89 -8.60
CA GLY A 35 -21.10 -16.71 -8.65
C GLY A 35 -22.16 -16.77 -9.75
N ILE A 36 -21.77 -17.21 -10.95
CA ILE A 36 -22.72 -17.39 -12.09
C ILE A 36 -23.77 -18.46 -11.77
N VAL A 37 -23.36 -19.59 -11.18
CA VAL A 37 -24.30 -20.65 -10.79
C VAL A 37 -25.31 -20.10 -9.77
N ILE A 38 -24.86 -19.39 -8.75
CA ILE A 38 -25.74 -18.81 -7.71
C ILE A 38 -26.70 -17.80 -8.34
N PHE A 39 -26.25 -16.93 -9.25
CA PHE A 39 -27.12 -15.97 -9.95
C PHE A 39 -28.20 -16.69 -10.78
N ASN A 40 -27.85 -17.78 -11.47
CA ASN A 40 -28.83 -18.59 -12.23
C ASN A 40 -29.86 -19.25 -11.31
N VAL A 41 -29.43 -19.82 -10.18
CA VAL A 41 -30.34 -20.45 -9.20
C VAL A 41 -31.31 -19.42 -8.60
N LYS A 42 -30.85 -18.17 -8.43
CA LYS A 42 -31.67 -17.06 -7.87
C LYS A 42 -32.52 -16.37 -8.92
N GLU A 43 -32.43 -16.75 -10.19
CA GLU A 43 -33.12 -16.04 -11.31
C GLU A 43 -32.83 -14.53 -11.29
N SER A 44 -31.57 -14.16 -11.01
CA SER A 44 -31.18 -12.78 -10.82
C SER A 44 -31.27 -12.00 -12.14
N GLU A 45 -31.72 -10.76 -12.06
CA GLU A 45 -31.80 -9.85 -13.21
C GLU A 45 -30.40 -9.62 -13.81
N LEU A 46 -30.32 -9.50 -15.14
CA LEU A 46 -29.12 -9.20 -15.90
C LEU A 46 -28.40 -7.95 -15.37
N GLN A 47 -29.15 -6.93 -14.95
CA GLN A 47 -28.59 -5.71 -14.37
C GLN A 47 -27.77 -5.98 -13.10
N THR A 48 -28.21 -6.90 -12.24
CA THR A 48 -27.50 -7.30 -11.04
C THR A 48 -26.17 -7.99 -11.36
N ILE A 49 -26.17 -8.85 -12.38
CA ILE A 49 -24.95 -9.53 -12.86
C ILE A 49 -23.95 -8.52 -13.44
N LEU A 50 -24.40 -7.57 -14.23
CA LEU A 50 -23.55 -6.51 -14.79
C LEU A 50 -22.97 -5.59 -13.70
N ASN A 51 -23.78 -5.23 -12.72
CA ASN A 51 -23.33 -4.44 -11.59
C ASN A 51 -22.25 -5.18 -10.76
N SER A 52 -22.37 -6.51 -10.64
CA SER A 52 -21.40 -7.32 -9.89
C SER A 52 -19.99 -7.31 -10.52
N LEU A 53 -19.91 -7.25 -11.86
CA LEU A 53 -18.63 -7.14 -12.57
C LEU A 53 -17.89 -5.82 -12.28
N THR A 54 -18.68 -4.77 -12.03
CA THR A 54 -18.14 -3.42 -11.80
C THR A 54 -17.96 -3.07 -10.32
N LEU A 55 -18.41 -3.93 -9.40
CA LEU A 55 -18.46 -3.68 -7.98
C LEU A 55 -17.09 -3.27 -7.38
N ASN A 56 -16.05 -3.97 -7.77
CA ASN A 56 -14.70 -3.75 -7.25
C ASN A 56 -13.82 -2.86 -8.15
N LEU A 57 -14.38 -2.20 -9.19
CA LEU A 57 -13.61 -1.28 -10.04
C LEU A 57 -13.00 -0.11 -9.27
N PRO A 58 -13.66 0.52 -8.28
CA PRO A 58 -13.03 1.57 -7.49
C PRO A 58 -11.77 1.08 -6.76
N LEU A 59 -11.81 -0.14 -6.22
CA LEU A 59 -10.68 -0.78 -5.56
C LEU A 59 -9.54 -1.09 -6.55
N LEU A 60 -9.86 -1.65 -7.71
CA LEU A 60 -8.89 -1.92 -8.77
C LEU A 60 -8.23 -0.63 -9.26
N THR A 61 -9.01 0.42 -9.48
CA THR A 61 -8.51 1.74 -9.88
C THR A 61 -7.52 2.28 -8.86
N LEU A 62 -7.86 2.20 -7.57
CA LEU A 62 -6.98 2.61 -6.49
C LEU A 62 -5.67 1.79 -6.50
N MET A 63 -5.74 0.47 -6.55
CA MET A 63 -4.57 -0.41 -6.54
C MET A 63 -3.63 -0.16 -7.74
N ILE A 64 -4.19 0.15 -8.89
CA ILE A 64 -3.43 0.44 -10.11
C ILE A 64 -2.78 1.82 -10.03
N LEU A 65 -3.49 2.85 -9.58
CA LEU A 65 -3.05 4.24 -9.65
C LEU A 65 -2.17 4.69 -8.48
N VAL A 66 -2.39 4.16 -7.26
CA VAL A 66 -1.62 4.59 -6.08
C VAL A 66 -0.10 4.54 -6.27
N PRO A 67 0.51 3.54 -6.94
CA PRO A 67 1.95 3.55 -7.17
C PRO A 67 2.49 4.75 -7.96
N LEU A 68 1.64 5.50 -8.69
CA LEU A 68 2.04 6.74 -9.37
C LEU A 68 2.50 7.82 -8.39
N ILE A 69 1.93 7.86 -7.17
CA ILE A 69 2.34 8.80 -6.11
C ILE A 69 3.84 8.64 -5.77
N SER A 70 4.42 7.45 -6.02
CA SER A 70 5.84 7.20 -5.74
C SER A 70 6.81 7.93 -6.70
N ILE A 71 6.35 8.36 -7.87
CA ILE A 71 7.19 8.96 -8.92
C ILE A 71 7.89 10.24 -8.43
N PRO A 72 7.20 11.23 -7.82
CA PRO A 72 7.82 12.41 -7.25
C PRO A 72 8.92 12.11 -6.24
N PHE A 73 8.72 11.09 -5.41
CA PHE A 73 9.69 10.72 -4.38
C PHE A 73 10.96 10.09 -4.95
N ARG A 74 10.86 9.41 -6.09
CA ARG A 74 12.02 8.89 -6.83
C ARG A 74 12.81 10.00 -7.49
N ILE A 75 12.11 10.96 -8.14
CA ILE A 75 12.73 12.09 -8.83
C ILE A 75 13.40 13.05 -7.86
N GLY A 76 12.84 13.25 -6.68
CA GLY A 76 13.29 14.23 -5.68
C GLY A 76 14.54 13.85 -4.89
N GLY A 77 15.14 12.66 -5.11
CA GLY A 77 16.35 12.22 -4.40
C GLY A 77 16.16 11.99 -2.90
N TYR A 78 14.92 11.84 -2.44
CA TYR A 78 14.60 11.69 -1.01
C TYR A 78 15.17 10.39 -0.42
N PHE A 79 15.21 9.32 -1.21
CA PHE A 79 15.71 8.02 -0.76
C PHE A 79 17.21 8.04 -0.44
N GLU A 80 18.00 8.81 -1.18
CA GLU A 80 19.43 9.02 -0.92
C GLU A 80 19.64 9.68 0.44
N SER A 81 18.81 10.68 0.75
CA SER A 81 18.88 11.37 2.05
C SER A 81 18.51 10.46 3.22
N ILE A 82 17.54 9.57 3.04
CA ILE A 82 17.18 8.56 4.05
C ILE A 82 18.32 7.57 4.24
N LEU A 83 18.88 7.04 3.14
CA LEU A 83 20.00 6.11 3.18
C LEU A 83 21.23 6.71 3.89
N PHE A 84 21.51 7.99 3.65
CA PHE A 84 22.58 8.71 4.31
C PHE A 84 22.50 8.64 5.84
N PHE A 85 21.30 8.75 6.41
CA PHE A 85 21.11 8.61 7.86
C PHE A 85 21.10 7.14 8.32
N LEU A 86 20.52 6.23 7.53
CA LEU A 86 20.45 4.81 7.86
C LEU A 86 21.83 4.16 7.93
N LYS A 87 22.76 4.53 7.06
CA LYS A 87 24.13 4.01 7.05
C LYS A 87 24.81 4.13 8.40
N ARG A 88 24.52 5.19 9.16
CA ARG A 88 25.12 5.46 10.48
C ARG A 88 24.55 4.63 11.63
N LEU A 89 23.44 3.95 11.38
CA LEU A 89 22.78 3.14 12.40
C LEU A 89 23.16 1.66 12.31
N VAL A 90 24.07 1.29 11.38
CA VAL A 90 24.47 -0.10 11.15
C VAL A 90 25.01 -0.75 12.42
N GLU A 91 25.76 -0.03 13.23
CA GLU A 91 26.30 -0.54 14.51
C GLU A 91 25.27 -0.63 15.65
N ALA A 92 24.09 -0.08 15.45
CA ALA A 92 23.04 -0.03 16.46
C ALA A 92 21.77 -0.77 15.98
N PRO A 93 21.73 -2.12 16.05
CA PRO A 93 20.66 -2.93 15.48
C PRO A 93 19.25 -2.53 15.91
N LYS A 94 19.07 -2.12 17.18
CA LYS A 94 17.78 -1.63 17.67
C LYS A 94 17.37 -0.31 17.03
N LYS A 95 18.33 0.63 16.87
CA LYS A 95 18.09 1.90 16.19
C LYS A 95 17.83 1.66 14.70
N MET A 96 18.55 0.73 14.10
CA MET A 96 18.34 0.33 12.70
C MET A 96 16.93 -0.26 12.50
N PHE A 97 16.50 -1.16 13.38
CA PHE A 97 15.15 -1.73 13.35
C PHE A 97 14.09 -0.64 13.47
N LEU A 98 14.21 0.25 14.44
CA LEU A 98 13.32 1.40 14.62
C LEU A 98 13.29 2.27 13.37
N SER A 99 14.44 2.59 12.79
CA SER A 99 14.51 3.45 11.62
C SER A 99 13.89 2.82 10.37
N ILE A 100 14.10 1.52 10.14
CA ILE A 100 13.50 0.80 9.01
C ILE A 100 11.98 0.69 9.19
N SER A 101 11.51 0.30 10.37
CA SER A 101 10.07 0.19 10.65
C SER A 101 9.37 1.54 10.58
N THR A 102 10.00 2.61 11.07
CA THR A 102 9.50 3.99 10.96
C THR A 102 9.52 4.49 9.50
N PHE A 103 10.56 4.17 8.74
CA PHE A 103 10.59 4.45 7.31
C PHE A 103 9.37 3.84 6.59
N LEU A 104 9.09 2.57 6.84
CA LEU A 104 7.93 1.90 6.24
C LEU A 104 6.60 2.49 6.73
N PHE A 105 6.50 2.85 8.01
CA PHE A 105 5.32 3.52 8.56
C PHE A 105 4.96 4.80 7.79
N PHE A 106 5.95 5.62 7.45
CA PHE A 106 5.72 6.88 6.72
C PHE A 106 5.63 6.70 5.20
N PHE A 107 6.42 5.81 4.62
CA PHE A 107 6.49 5.61 3.17
C PHE A 107 5.59 4.50 2.64
N GLY A 108 5.20 3.57 3.51
CA GLY A 108 4.28 2.51 3.16
C GLY A 108 2.96 3.00 2.58
N PRO A 109 2.33 4.05 3.12
CA PRO A 109 1.11 4.62 2.56
C PRO A 109 1.24 5.01 1.09
N ILE A 110 2.39 5.54 0.71
CA ILE A 110 2.64 6.11 -0.61
C ILE A 110 3.14 5.05 -1.59
N LEU A 111 4.11 4.25 -1.14
CA LEU A 111 4.76 3.25 -1.99
C LEU A 111 4.04 1.90 -2.00
N ASN A 112 3.10 1.71 -1.09
CA ASN A 112 2.41 0.43 -0.87
C ASN A 112 3.43 -0.72 -0.70
N LEU A 113 3.20 -1.89 -1.29
CA LEU A 113 4.16 -3.01 -1.29
C LEU A 113 5.53 -2.64 -1.90
N GLY A 114 5.58 -1.60 -2.72
CA GLY A 114 6.82 -1.05 -3.25
C GLY A 114 7.77 -0.50 -2.18
N SER A 115 7.26 -0.09 -1.02
CA SER A 115 8.08 0.41 0.09
C SER A 115 9.08 -0.61 0.61
N ILE A 116 8.67 -1.88 0.73
CA ILE A 116 9.55 -2.99 1.12
C ILE A 116 10.65 -3.20 0.07
N ARG A 117 10.28 -3.17 -1.22
CA ARG A 117 11.25 -3.33 -2.31
C ARG A 117 12.27 -2.20 -2.32
N VAL A 118 11.81 -0.94 -2.18
CA VAL A 118 12.68 0.22 -2.11
C VAL A 118 13.59 0.15 -0.88
N ALA A 119 13.05 -0.17 0.30
CA ALA A 119 13.85 -0.37 1.50
C ALA A 119 14.93 -1.45 1.30
N ASN A 120 14.57 -2.58 0.70
CA ASN A 120 15.52 -3.65 0.44
C ASN A 120 16.62 -3.24 -0.57
N GLU A 121 16.27 -2.53 -1.65
CA GLU A 121 17.23 -1.99 -2.61
C GLU A 121 18.21 -0.99 -1.93
N MET A 122 17.69 -0.12 -1.06
CA MET A 122 18.51 0.86 -0.32
C MET A 122 19.47 0.20 0.67
N LEU A 123 19.04 -0.89 1.32
CA LEU A 123 19.76 -1.52 2.43
C LEU A 123 20.67 -2.69 1.99
N LYS A 124 20.59 -3.12 0.71
CA LYS A 124 21.32 -4.30 0.22
C LYS A 124 22.83 -4.23 0.46
N ASP A 125 23.41 -3.03 0.29
CA ASP A 125 24.86 -2.81 0.42
C ASP A 125 25.33 -2.78 1.89
N LEU A 126 24.39 -2.63 2.83
CA LEU A 126 24.69 -2.61 4.27
C LEU A 126 24.82 -4.02 4.88
N ARG A 127 24.58 -5.09 4.11
CA ARG A 127 24.71 -6.49 4.52
C ARG A 127 24.08 -6.79 5.89
N LEU A 128 22.92 -6.21 6.14
CA LEU A 128 22.19 -6.39 7.40
C LEU A 128 21.67 -7.84 7.55
N PRO A 129 21.55 -8.35 8.79
CA PRO A 129 20.99 -9.68 9.02
C PRO A 129 19.58 -9.82 8.42
N PRO A 130 19.29 -10.90 7.66
CA PRO A 130 17.98 -11.10 7.04
C PRO A 130 16.83 -11.10 8.05
N ILE A 131 17.06 -11.60 9.27
CA ILE A 131 16.08 -11.63 10.35
C ILE A 131 15.70 -10.21 10.80
N LEU A 132 16.69 -9.31 10.93
CA LEU A 132 16.45 -7.91 11.27
C LEU A 132 15.59 -7.25 10.18
N LEU A 133 15.95 -7.44 8.92
CA LEU A 133 15.21 -6.88 7.78
C LEU A 133 13.78 -7.43 7.73
N ALA A 134 13.61 -8.74 7.80
CA ALA A 134 12.29 -9.36 7.74
C ALA A 134 11.36 -8.89 8.86
N LYS A 135 11.86 -8.86 10.10
CA LYS A 135 11.09 -8.39 11.26
C LYS A 135 10.77 -6.89 11.19
N SER A 136 11.72 -6.04 10.77
CA SER A 136 11.48 -4.60 10.63
C SER A 136 10.49 -4.31 9.50
N TYR A 137 10.54 -5.07 8.39
CA TYR A 137 9.57 -4.95 7.31
C TYR A 137 8.17 -5.39 7.77
N LEU A 138 8.08 -6.51 8.48
CA LEU A 138 6.81 -7.00 9.01
C LEU A 138 6.17 -5.96 9.95
N VAL A 139 6.92 -5.45 10.94
CA VAL A 139 6.40 -4.46 11.89
C VAL A 139 6.05 -3.16 11.18
N GLY A 140 6.96 -2.60 10.39
CA GLY A 140 6.72 -1.32 9.72
C GLY A 140 5.57 -1.37 8.72
N PHE A 141 5.50 -2.41 7.90
CA PHE A 141 4.47 -2.52 6.87
C PHE A 141 3.09 -2.86 7.45
N SER A 142 3.02 -3.72 8.46
CA SER A 142 1.73 -4.06 9.10
C SER A 142 1.05 -2.85 9.76
N THR A 143 1.82 -1.87 10.26
CA THR A 143 1.25 -0.64 10.80
C THR A 143 0.54 0.21 9.74
N VAL A 144 1.04 0.21 8.50
CA VAL A 144 0.45 0.98 7.40
C VAL A 144 -0.96 0.50 7.07
N ILE A 145 -1.18 -0.82 7.13
CA ILE A 145 -2.47 -1.46 6.84
C ILE A 145 -3.57 -0.97 7.79
N LEU A 146 -3.20 -0.47 8.97
CA LEU A 146 -4.17 -0.01 9.97
C LEU A 146 -4.67 1.41 9.74
N TRP A 147 -3.86 2.32 9.20
CA TRP A 147 -4.23 3.73 9.22
C TRP A 147 -4.27 4.42 7.85
N SER A 148 -3.56 3.88 6.87
CA SER A 148 -3.37 4.59 5.62
C SER A 148 -4.59 4.52 4.70
N PRO A 149 -5.22 5.63 4.36
CA PRO A 149 -6.33 5.65 3.39
C PRO A 149 -5.87 5.37 1.95
N TYR A 150 -4.57 5.45 1.68
CA TYR A 150 -3.96 5.04 0.40
C TYR A 150 -3.80 3.53 0.31
N PHE A 151 -4.04 2.81 1.41
CA PHE A 151 -3.97 1.36 1.42
C PHE A 151 -5.34 0.75 1.11
N ALA A 152 -5.35 -0.18 0.14
CA ALA A 152 -6.61 -0.76 -0.35
C ALA A 152 -7.48 -1.38 0.76
N SER A 153 -6.88 -1.96 1.80
CA SER A 153 -7.61 -2.55 2.93
C SER A 153 -8.40 -1.51 3.72
N VAL A 154 -7.79 -0.38 4.08
CA VAL A 154 -8.49 0.69 4.80
C VAL A 154 -9.53 1.34 3.91
N ALA A 155 -9.15 1.70 2.67
CA ALA A 155 -10.07 2.34 1.74
C ALA A 155 -11.31 1.48 1.45
N LEU A 156 -11.14 0.16 1.34
CA LEU A 156 -12.23 -0.79 1.12
C LEU A 156 -13.18 -0.84 2.31
N VAL A 157 -12.64 -0.97 3.53
CA VAL A 157 -13.44 -1.03 4.75
C VAL A 157 -14.25 0.26 4.92
N LEU A 158 -13.62 1.42 4.77
CA LEU A 158 -14.29 2.72 4.87
C LEU A 158 -15.39 2.88 3.81
N TYR A 159 -15.13 2.41 2.58
CA TYR A 159 -16.10 2.45 1.50
C TYR A 159 -17.36 1.63 1.80
N TYR A 160 -17.20 0.38 2.24
CA TYR A 160 -18.34 -0.49 2.54
C TYR A 160 -19.10 -0.10 3.81
N LEU A 161 -18.39 0.37 4.84
CA LEU A 161 -19.01 0.84 6.07
C LEU A 161 -19.58 2.26 5.95
N LYS A 162 -19.31 2.96 4.83
CA LYS A 162 -19.72 4.37 4.60
C LYS A 162 -19.24 5.32 5.70
N ILE A 163 -18.04 5.06 6.25
CA ILE A 163 -17.39 5.86 7.29
C ILE A 163 -16.46 6.86 6.60
N HIS A 164 -16.48 8.11 7.05
CA HIS A 164 -15.52 9.11 6.58
C HIS A 164 -14.13 8.84 7.16
N VAL A 165 -13.10 9.11 6.35
CA VAL A 165 -11.70 8.93 6.82
C VAL A 165 -11.40 9.79 8.04
N SER A 166 -11.97 11.00 8.11
CA SER A 166 -11.85 11.91 9.26
C SER A 166 -12.22 11.25 10.58
N ASP A 167 -13.23 10.38 10.59
CA ASP A 167 -13.74 9.73 11.80
C ASP A 167 -12.87 8.53 12.19
N TYR A 168 -12.22 7.91 11.21
CA TYR A 168 -11.40 6.72 11.42
C TYR A 168 -9.92 7.03 11.69
N ILE A 169 -9.37 8.09 11.07
CA ILE A 169 -7.92 8.30 10.98
C ILE A 169 -7.22 8.35 12.33
N PHE A 170 -7.82 9.03 13.32
CA PHE A 170 -7.24 9.13 14.66
C PHE A 170 -7.16 7.78 15.35
N LEU A 171 -8.20 6.96 15.22
CA LEU A 171 -8.23 5.61 15.79
C LEU A 171 -7.19 4.72 15.09
N GLY A 172 -7.20 4.69 13.76
CA GLY A 172 -6.28 3.89 12.96
C GLY A 172 -4.82 4.27 13.20
N LEU A 173 -4.52 5.58 13.23
CA LEU A 173 -3.17 6.10 13.51
C LEU A 173 -2.71 5.77 14.92
N THR A 174 -3.59 5.91 15.93
CA THR A 174 -3.29 5.56 17.32
C THR A 174 -2.93 4.07 17.44
N LEU A 175 -3.74 3.18 16.86
CA LEU A 175 -3.47 1.75 16.84
C LEU A 175 -2.15 1.43 16.11
N ALA A 176 -1.89 2.08 14.99
CA ALA A 176 -0.66 1.90 14.23
C ALA A 176 0.58 2.33 15.02
N VAL A 177 0.52 3.47 15.72
CA VAL A 177 1.62 3.93 16.60
C VAL A 177 1.83 2.97 17.76
N ILE A 178 0.77 2.52 18.43
CA ILE A 178 0.86 1.52 19.50
C ILE A 178 1.52 0.25 18.97
N GLN A 179 1.10 -0.25 17.81
CA GLN A 179 1.68 -1.44 17.19
C GLN A 179 3.15 -1.23 16.85
N LEU A 180 3.52 -0.06 16.31
CA LEU A 180 4.91 0.28 16.00
C LEU A 180 5.78 0.27 17.27
N VAL A 181 5.30 0.88 18.35
CA VAL A 181 6.00 0.90 19.65
C VAL A 181 6.16 -0.51 20.20
N ILE A 182 5.05 -1.28 20.28
CA ILE A 182 5.09 -2.67 20.77
C ILE A 182 6.06 -3.51 19.95
N GLY A 183 6.01 -3.42 18.60
CA GLY A 183 6.91 -4.16 17.72
C GLY A 183 8.40 -3.83 17.97
N ASN A 184 8.71 -2.54 18.20
CA ASN A 184 10.07 -2.10 18.49
C ASN A 184 10.52 -2.54 19.90
N VAL A 185 9.65 -2.51 20.91
CA VAL A 185 9.93 -3.00 22.26
C VAL A 185 10.18 -4.51 22.24
N LEU A 186 9.30 -5.28 21.57
CA LEU A 186 9.45 -6.73 21.44
C LEU A 186 10.77 -7.09 20.72
N TYR A 187 11.12 -6.38 19.64
CA TYR A 187 12.40 -6.58 18.98
C TYR A 187 13.57 -6.25 19.92
N SER A 188 13.48 -5.19 20.71
CA SER A 188 14.53 -4.82 21.67
C SER A 188 14.75 -5.89 22.74
N ILE A 189 13.66 -6.52 23.24
CA ILE A 189 13.72 -7.63 24.20
C ILE A 189 14.31 -8.87 23.51
N TYR A 190 13.82 -9.22 22.31
CA TYR A 190 14.32 -10.34 21.52
C TYR A 190 15.82 -10.22 21.24
N TYR A 191 16.27 -9.04 20.78
CA TYR A 191 17.68 -8.76 20.50
C TYR A 191 18.57 -8.96 21.74
N ASN A 192 18.15 -8.45 22.90
CA ASN A 192 18.91 -8.59 24.14
C ASN A 192 19.05 -10.06 24.57
N ARG A 193 18.01 -10.87 24.31
CA ARG A 193 17.94 -12.25 24.78
C ARG A 193 18.64 -13.24 23.84
N PHE A 194 18.53 -13.04 22.53
CA PHE A 194 18.91 -14.05 21.53
C PHE A 194 20.03 -13.61 20.58
N GLU A 195 20.13 -12.33 20.22
CA GLU A 195 21.05 -11.86 19.17
C GLU A 195 22.30 -11.14 19.72
N ARG A 196 22.28 -10.69 20.96
CA ARG A 196 23.42 -9.98 21.57
C ARG A 196 24.75 -10.75 21.53
N PRO A 197 24.80 -12.08 21.62
CA PRO A 197 26.05 -12.87 21.52
C PRO A 197 26.69 -12.83 20.12
N GLN A 198 25.95 -12.50 19.06
CA GLN A 198 26.45 -12.51 17.67
C GLN A 198 27.03 -11.16 17.19
N ARG A 199 27.35 -10.26 18.11
CA ARG A 199 27.87 -8.90 17.83
C ARG A 199 29.13 -8.83 16.95
N LEU A 200 29.86 -9.91 16.79
CA LEU A 200 31.16 -9.92 16.12
C LEU A 200 31.10 -9.64 14.61
N ASN A 201 29.96 -9.90 13.95
CA ASN A 201 29.82 -9.72 12.49
C ASN A 201 29.37 -8.30 12.08
N PHE A 202 28.81 -7.51 12.99
CA PHE A 202 28.37 -6.13 12.69
C PHE A 202 29.55 -5.14 12.57
N LYS A 203 30.64 -5.35 13.31
CA LYS A 203 31.81 -4.46 13.30
C LYS A 203 32.57 -4.48 11.95
N GLN A 204 32.55 -5.59 11.22
CA GLN A 204 33.26 -5.67 9.93
C GLN A 204 32.57 -4.86 8.82
N THR A 205 31.26 -4.63 8.92
CA THR A 205 30.50 -3.82 7.95
C THR A 205 30.64 -2.32 8.23
N ALA A 206 30.87 -1.95 9.48
CA ALA A 206 30.98 -0.57 9.94
C ALA A 206 32.29 0.12 9.53
N ALA A 207 33.38 -0.64 9.41
CA ALA A 207 34.70 -0.11 9.04
C ALA A 207 34.75 0.58 7.64
N VAL A 208 33.71 0.40 6.82
CA VAL A 208 33.62 1.00 5.49
C VAL A 208 32.97 2.40 5.50
N ILE A 209 32.44 2.87 6.66
CA ILE A 209 31.54 4.04 6.74
C ILE A 209 32.16 5.22 7.51
N ASP A 210 33.39 5.13 7.95
CA ASP A 210 34.06 6.13 8.83
C ASP A 210 34.62 7.35 8.06
N GLU A 211 33.87 7.89 7.09
CA GLU A 211 34.20 9.19 6.53
C GLU A 211 33.61 10.33 7.40
N PRO A 212 34.45 11.32 7.78
CA PRO A 212 33.96 12.46 8.55
C PRO A 212 32.96 13.27 7.74
N ILE A 213 31.77 13.44 8.30
CA ILE A 213 30.67 14.15 7.66
C ILE A 213 30.99 15.63 7.55
N ARG A 214 30.90 16.16 6.35
CA ARG A 214 30.83 17.61 6.15
C ARG A 214 29.49 18.12 6.68
N GLU A 215 29.49 19.08 7.59
CA GLU A 215 28.27 19.68 8.14
C GLU A 215 27.34 20.24 7.06
N GLU A 216 27.88 20.68 5.93
CA GLU A 216 27.11 21.13 4.77
C GLU A 216 26.28 20.00 4.12
N GLU A 217 26.88 18.81 4.01
CA GLU A 217 26.20 17.63 3.45
C GLU A 217 25.05 17.17 4.37
N LYS A 218 25.28 17.16 5.68
CA LYS A 218 24.26 16.87 6.67
C LYS A 218 23.10 17.85 6.59
N LYS A 219 23.39 19.17 6.52
CA LYS A 219 22.36 20.21 6.36
C LYS A 219 21.54 20.02 5.09
N LYS A 220 22.18 19.66 3.97
CA LYS A 220 21.50 19.36 2.70
C LYS A 220 20.51 18.20 2.87
N HIS A 221 20.94 17.07 3.45
CA HIS A 221 20.08 15.91 3.65
C HIS A 221 18.95 16.18 4.65
N VAL A 222 19.19 16.92 5.73
CA VAL A 222 18.14 17.36 6.66
C VAL A 222 17.10 18.21 5.95
N LYS A 223 17.54 19.21 5.14
CA LYS A 223 16.62 20.04 4.36
C LYS A 223 15.76 19.18 3.41
N THR A 224 16.34 18.23 2.72
CA THR A 224 15.61 17.32 1.81
C THR A 224 14.58 16.50 2.59
N LEU A 225 14.91 15.96 3.77
CA LEU A 225 13.96 15.22 4.60
C LEU A 225 12.84 16.12 5.16
N THR A 226 13.15 17.36 5.51
CA THR A 226 12.14 18.33 5.96
C THR A 226 11.14 18.63 4.83
N VAL A 227 11.62 18.84 3.60
CA VAL A 227 10.77 19.02 2.42
C VAL A 227 9.90 17.78 2.19
N LEU A 228 10.46 16.59 2.32
CA LEU A 228 9.74 15.34 2.20
C LEU A 228 8.58 15.25 3.19
N VAL A 229 8.85 15.51 4.48
CA VAL A 229 7.82 15.50 5.53
C VAL A 229 6.74 16.56 5.24
N ALA A 230 7.14 17.73 4.79
CA ALA A 230 6.18 18.78 4.40
C ALA A 230 5.27 18.31 3.23
N ILE A 231 5.83 17.67 2.21
CA ILE A 231 5.05 17.11 1.09
C ILE A 231 4.04 16.07 1.61
N LEU A 232 4.45 15.16 2.50
CA LEU A 232 3.57 14.16 3.08
C LEU A 232 2.40 14.80 3.84
N ILE A 233 2.69 15.81 4.65
CA ILE A 233 1.67 16.56 5.40
C ILE A 233 0.71 17.27 4.44
N VAL A 234 1.22 17.93 3.41
CA VAL A 234 0.39 18.62 2.40
C VAL A 234 -0.51 17.63 1.67
N LEU A 235 0.01 16.46 1.29
CA LEU A 235 -0.81 15.40 0.66
C LEU A 235 -1.94 14.94 1.58
N MET A 236 -1.67 14.74 2.86
CA MET A 236 -2.69 14.32 3.82
C MET A 236 -3.74 15.43 4.02
N ILE A 237 -3.32 16.66 4.24
CA ILE A 237 -4.23 17.79 4.42
C ILE A 237 -5.08 18.00 3.16
N SER A 238 -4.49 17.95 1.96
CA SER A 238 -5.24 18.12 0.71
C SER A 238 -6.29 17.04 0.51
N LEU A 239 -5.98 15.80 0.88
CA LEU A 239 -6.90 14.68 0.79
C LEU A 239 -8.11 14.85 1.73
N PHE A 240 -7.86 15.20 3.00
CA PHE A 240 -8.92 15.46 3.98
C PHE A 240 -9.77 16.67 3.60
N SER A 241 -9.14 17.75 3.13
CA SER A 241 -9.85 18.94 2.69
C SER A 241 -10.76 18.64 1.49
N LEU A 242 -10.27 17.86 0.52
CA LEU A 242 -11.07 17.43 -0.63
C LEU A 242 -12.23 16.53 -0.20
N GLU A 243 -12.01 15.56 0.68
CA GLU A 243 -13.09 14.71 1.22
C GLU A 243 -14.17 15.56 1.89
N HIS A 244 -13.75 16.50 2.75
CA HIS A 244 -14.68 17.37 3.49
C HIS A 244 -15.53 18.23 2.56
N VAL A 245 -14.92 18.81 1.51
CA VAL A 245 -15.60 19.70 0.55
C VAL A 245 -16.46 18.93 -0.44
N THR A 246 -15.92 17.87 -1.03
CA THR A 246 -16.59 17.17 -2.14
C THR A 246 -17.54 16.08 -1.68
N LYS A 247 -17.33 15.53 -0.47
CA LYS A 247 -18.02 14.34 0.03
C LYS A 247 -17.87 13.11 -0.88
N TRP A 248 -16.86 13.10 -1.74
CA TRP A 248 -16.59 11.99 -2.63
C TRP A 248 -15.99 10.79 -1.88
N PRO A 249 -16.24 9.56 -2.38
CA PRO A 249 -15.64 8.37 -1.79
C PRO A 249 -14.11 8.45 -1.79
N MET A 250 -13.50 8.04 -0.69
CA MET A 250 -12.04 8.11 -0.49
C MET A 250 -11.25 7.41 -1.59
N MET A 251 -11.73 6.26 -2.07
CA MET A 251 -11.06 5.54 -3.17
C MET A 251 -10.93 6.39 -4.44
N LEU A 252 -11.93 7.21 -4.75
CA LEU A 252 -11.91 8.10 -5.91
C LEU A 252 -10.93 9.24 -5.68
N LEU A 253 -10.95 9.87 -4.49
CA LEU A 253 -10.06 10.97 -4.15
C LEU A 253 -8.59 10.53 -4.17
N VAL A 254 -8.27 9.38 -3.58
CA VAL A 254 -6.91 8.83 -3.60
C VAL A 254 -6.47 8.49 -5.02
N SER A 255 -7.35 7.91 -5.84
CA SER A 255 -7.05 7.61 -7.25
C SER A 255 -6.78 8.89 -8.05
N LEU A 256 -7.57 9.95 -7.84
CA LEU A 256 -7.39 11.25 -8.47
C LEU A 256 -6.07 11.91 -8.04
N MET A 257 -5.79 11.93 -6.73
CA MET A 257 -4.53 12.46 -6.18
C MET A 257 -3.31 11.72 -6.70
N SER A 258 -3.45 10.40 -6.96
CA SER A 258 -2.39 9.58 -7.53
C SER A 258 -1.97 10.02 -8.94
N ILE A 259 -2.88 10.64 -9.67
CA ILE A 259 -2.61 11.21 -11.00
C ILE A 259 -2.15 12.68 -10.88
N VAL A 260 -2.90 13.49 -10.12
CA VAL A 260 -2.68 14.94 -10.04
C VAL A 260 -1.35 15.27 -9.39
N PHE A 261 -0.99 14.59 -8.29
CA PHE A 261 0.23 14.91 -7.54
C PHE A 261 1.52 14.76 -8.36
N PRO A 262 1.77 13.67 -9.11
CA PRO A 262 2.95 13.56 -9.97
C PRO A 262 3.00 14.64 -11.05
N ILE A 263 1.86 15.00 -11.63
CA ILE A 263 1.76 16.06 -12.65
C ILE A 263 2.15 17.41 -12.04
N VAL A 264 1.53 17.78 -10.90
CA VAL A 264 1.83 19.04 -10.21
C VAL A 264 3.30 19.08 -9.79
N PHE A 265 3.83 18.00 -9.23
CA PHE A 265 5.24 17.93 -8.83
C PHE A 265 6.19 18.12 -10.00
N CYS A 266 5.99 17.43 -11.14
CA CYS A 266 6.81 17.59 -12.34
C CYS A 266 6.73 19.00 -12.92
N THR A 267 5.56 19.66 -12.83
CA THR A 267 5.38 21.03 -13.28
C THR A 267 6.16 22.01 -12.39
N VAL A 268 6.01 21.90 -11.06
CA VAL A 268 6.68 22.77 -10.09
C VAL A 268 8.20 22.61 -10.13
N THR A 269 8.68 21.36 -10.21
CA THR A 269 10.12 21.08 -10.23
C THR A 269 10.74 21.15 -11.62
N ARG A 270 9.93 21.37 -12.68
CA ARG A 270 10.33 21.38 -14.10
C ARG A 270 11.03 20.09 -14.58
N ASN A 271 10.80 18.98 -13.90
CA ASN A 271 11.43 17.68 -14.17
C ASN A 271 10.56 16.78 -15.06
N TRP A 272 9.98 17.32 -16.13
CA TRP A 272 9.07 16.59 -17.01
C TRP A 272 9.70 15.41 -17.74
N GLN A 273 10.98 15.49 -18.11
CA GLN A 273 11.65 14.43 -18.83
C GLN A 273 11.76 13.17 -17.97
N SER A 274 12.26 13.32 -16.75
CA SER A 274 12.34 12.22 -15.78
C SER A 274 10.94 11.71 -15.40
N GLY A 275 9.95 12.61 -15.26
CA GLY A 275 8.57 12.25 -15.03
C GLY A 275 7.99 11.34 -16.11
N LYS A 276 8.17 11.69 -17.39
CA LYS A 276 7.71 10.88 -18.53
C LYS A 276 8.31 9.48 -18.56
N GLU A 277 9.60 9.36 -18.28
CA GLU A 277 10.29 8.06 -18.23
C GLU A 277 9.72 7.15 -17.15
N HIS A 278 9.50 7.69 -15.94
CA HIS A 278 8.91 6.94 -14.84
C HIS A 278 7.45 6.56 -15.09
N ILE A 279 6.66 7.45 -15.70
CA ILE A 279 5.27 7.17 -16.09
C ILE A 279 5.23 6.07 -17.16
N LYS A 280 6.09 6.14 -18.19
CA LYS A 280 6.19 5.09 -19.21
C LYS A 280 6.56 3.74 -18.60
N ALA A 281 7.56 3.73 -17.71
CA ALA A 281 7.94 2.51 -16.97
C ALA A 281 6.82 1.98 -16.07
N PHE A 282 6.01 2.87 -15.50
CA PHE A 282 4.84 2.50 -14.72
C PHE A 282 3.80 1.77 -15.60
N PHE A 283 3.39 2.34 -16.73
CA PHE A 283 2.39 1.72 -17.61
C PHE A 283 2.88 0.38 -18.19
N HIS A 284 4.15 0.27 -18.54
CA HIS A 284 4.73 -1.01 -18.96
C HIS A 284 4.64 -2.07 -17.86
N ARG A 285 4.90 -1.69 -16.61
CA ARG A 285 4.79 -2.59 -15.44
C ARG A 285 3.34 -2.98 -15.16
N VAL A 286 2.41 -2.02 -15.21
CA VAL A 286 0.99 -2.28 -15.02
C VAL A 286 0.49 -3.32 -16.01
N GLY A 287 0.82 -3.18 -17.30
CA GLY A 287 0.42 -4.13 -18.34
C GLY A 287 0.89 -5.58 -18.12
N THR A 288 1.90 -5.78 -17.26
CA THR A 288 2.47 -7.13 -17.03
C THR A 288 2.24 -7.69 -15.62
N SER A 289 1.85 -6.86 -14.66
CA SER A 289 1.80 -7.25 -13.25
C SER A 289 0.43 -7.21 -12.59
N VAL A 290 -0.57 -6.57 -13.21
CA VAL A 290 -1.88 -6.33 -12.59
C VAL A 290 -2.91 -7.41 -12.93
N ASN A 291 -2.56 -8.35 -13.80
CA ASN A 291 -3.49 -9.39 -14.28
C ASN A 291 -4.08 -10.22 -13.12
N ASN A 292 -3.27 -10.56 -12.12
CA ASN A 292 -3.73 -11.35 -10.97
C ASN A 292 -4.76 -10.58 -10.13
N GLU A 293 -4.52 -9.30 -9.89
CA GLU A 293 -5.38 -8.42 -9.11
C GLU A 293 -6.72 -8.22 -9.83
N VAL A 294 -6.67 -7.94 -11.14
CA VAL A 294 -7.88 -7.77 -11.96
C VAL A 294 -8.76 -9.01 -11.90
N VAL A 295 -8.21 -10.20 -12.14
CA VAL A 295 -9.01 -11.42 -12.17
C VAL A 295 -9.57 -11.77 -10.79
N MET A 296 -8.76 -11.63 -9.73
CA MET A 296 -9.17 -11.93 -8.37
C MET A 296 -10.28 -10.98 -7.87
N PHE A 297 -10.10 -9.67 -8.03
CA PHE A 297 -11.07 -8.71 -7.50
C PHE A 297 -12.36 -8.65 -8.32
N THR A 298 -12.30 -8.81 -9.64
CA THR A 298 -13.51 -8.90 -10.47
C THR A 298 -14.32 -10.14 -10.12
N SER A 299 -13.68 -11.32 -10.03
CA SER A 299 -14.34 -12.57 -9.65
C SER A 299 -14.90 -12.52 -8.23
N ALA A 300 -14.15 -11.93 -7.29
CA ALA A 300 -14.61 -11.74 -5.92
C ALA A 300 -15.85 -10.83 -5.85
N GLY A 301 -15.92 -9.79 -6.69
CA GLY A 301 -17.09 -8.92 -6.79
C GLY A 301 -18.33 -9.67 -7.27
N VAL A 302 -18.17 -10.50 -8.32
CA VAL A 302 -19.26 -11.34 -8.85
C VAL A 302 -19.72 -12.35 -7.79
N PHE A 303 -18.78 -13.05 -7.15
CA PHE A 303 -19.08 -14.05 -6.14
C PHE A 303 -19.74 -13.43 -4.89
N ALA A 304 -19.18 -12.35 -4.36
CA ALA A 304 -19.74 -11.69 -3.18
C ALA A 304 -21.17 -11.15 -3.42
N ASN A 305 -21.40 -10.53 -4.59
CA ASN A 305 -22.73 -10.04 -4.93
C ASN A 305 -23.74 -11.17 -5.16
N SER A 306 -23.31 -12.31 -5.69
CA SER A 306 -24.18 -13.49 -5.86
C SER A 306 -24.66 -14.06 -4.53
N LEU A 307 -23.82 -13.99 -3.46
CA LEU A 307 -24.18 -14.43 -2.12
C LEU A 307 -25.14 -13.48 -1.40
N SER A 308 -25.21 -12.22 -1.80
CA SER A 308 -26.09 -11.22 -1.18
C SER A 308 -27.56 -11.69 -1.24
N GLY A 309 -28.27 -11.67 -0.08
CA GLY A 309 -29.66 -12.15 0.03
C GLY A 309 -29.82 -13.68 -0.06
N THR A 310 -28.77 -14.46 0.19
CA THR A 310 -28.86 -15.90 0.40
C THR A 310 -28.93 -16.22 1.91
N GLN A 311 -29.54 -17.36 2.25
CA GLN A 311 -29.55 -17.84 3.64
C GLN A 311 -28.14 -17.95 4.27
N PHE A 312 -27.13 -18.26 3.43
CA PHE A 312 -25.74 -18.29 3.87
C PHE A 312 -25.25 -16.91 4.32
N ALA A 313 -25.55 -15.84 3.54
CA ALA A 313 -25.19 -14.49 3.90
C ALA A 313 -25.89 -14.02 5.20
N ASP A 314 -27.17 -14.36 5.36
CA ASP A 314 -27.95 -14.03 6.57
C ASP A 314 -27.41 -14.76 7.79
N THR A 315 -27.10 -16.05 7.69
CA THR A 315 -26.48 -16.84 8.76
C THR A 315 -25.11 -16.30 9.13
N LEU A 316 -24.30 -15.92 8.16
CA LEU A 316 -22.97 -15.33 8.39
C LEU A 316 -23.09 -13.98 9.10
N ASN A 317 -24.03 -13.13 8.68
CA ASN A 317 -24.30 -11.84 9.34
C ASN A 317 -24.74 -12.02 10.80
N LEU A 318 -25.62 -12.95 11.08
CA LEU A 318 -26.04 -13.28 12.44
C LEU A 318 -24.86 -13.75 13.30
N PHE A 319 -24.03 -14.65 12.76
CA PHE A 319 -22.83 -15.14 13.44
C PHE A 319 -21.84 -14.00 13.75
N LEU A 320 -21.56 -13.13 12.78
CA LEU A 320 -20.64 -11.99 12.95
C LEU A 320 -21.20 -10.97 13.94
N THR A 321 -22.51 -10.74 13.93
CA THR A 321 -23.16 -9.83 14.89
C THR A 321 -23.07 -10.38 16.30
N ASP A 322 -23.31 -11.66 16.51
CA ASP A 322 -23.16 -12.31 17.83
C ASP A 322 -21.70 -12.27 18.33
N LEU A 323 -20.75 -12.46 17.42
CA LEU A 323 -19.32 -12.37 17.74
C LEU A 323 -18.89 -10.94 18.12
N ALA A 324 -19.48 -9.91 17.49
CA ALA A 324 -19.18 -8.50 17.77
C ALA A 324 -19.81 -7.99 19.08
N LEU A 325 -20.88 -8.63 19.54
CA LEU A 325 -21.58 -8.27 20.78
C LEU A 325 -20.99 -8.98 22.00
N ARG A 326 -20.14 -9.97 21.84
CA ARG A 326 -19.38 -10.65 22.90
C ARG A 326 -18.03 -9.97 23.13
#